data_1120968eecbf32fb8b0c41866b234d03
#
_entry.id   1120968eecbf32fb8b0c41866b234d03
#
_cell.length_a   1.000
_cell.length_b   1.000
_cell.length_c   1.000
_cell.angle_alpha   90.00
_cell.angle_beta   90.00
_cell.angle_gamma   90.00
#
_symmetry.space_group_name_H-M   'P 1'
#
loop_
_entity.id
_entity.type
_entity.pdbx_description
1 polymer ?
#
loop_
_entity_poly.entity_id
_entity_poly.type
_entity_poly.pdbx_seq_one_letter_code
_entity_poly.pdbx_strand_id
1 'polypeptide(L)'
;CNLRHFFHLIWSASRRLENVVIECQDAIQLIRKRDKPGGVIYCDPPYFKAERSYAVVFTYKDHSRLHRVLRKCEGNVIVSYNDCRYIRFLYDDFYILAFKRNNPLKKESGSLYGELLITNYDPRPYLTHQFTLFGPNSAAKLELELVHIPKQTKEKSL
;
A
#
# COMPACT_ATOMS: atom_id res chain seq x y z
N CYS A 1 24.52 -6.47 25.29
CA CYS A 1 23.39 -5.61 24.86
C CYS A 1 23.65 -4.20 25.41
N ASN A 2 23.76 -3.18 24.55
CA ASN A 2 24.06 -1.82 24.98
C ASN A 2 22.73 -1.12 25.39
N LEU A 3 22.44 -1.14 26.71
CA LEU A 3 21.23 -0.57 27.30
C LEU A 3 21.00 0.91 26.89
N ARG A 4 22.07 1.71 26.80
CA ARG A 4 21.97 3.12 26.39
C ARG A 4 21.43 3.26 24.97
N HIS A 5 21.85 2.40 24.06
CA HIS A 5 21.33 2.39 22.68
C HIS A 5 19.84 1.99 22.63
N PHE A 6 19.45 1.03 23.47
CA PHE A 6 18.05 0.60 23.58
C PHE A 6 17.13 1.73 24.10
N PHE A 7 17.54 2.45 25.15
CA PHE A 7 16.78 3.59 25.65
C PHE A 7 16.65 4.71 24.59
N HIS A 8 17.72 4.99 23.85
CA HIS A 8 17.68 5.99 22.79
C HIS A 8 16.68 5.61 21.67
N LEU A 9 16.63 4.33 21.28
CA LEU A 9 15.67 3.84 20.28
C LEU A 9 14.21 3.98 20.76
N ILE A 10 13.93 3.59 22.01
CA ILE A 10 12.59 3.75 22.61
C ILE A 10 12.17 5.21 22.64
N TRP A 11 13.05 6.08 23.09
CA TRP A 11 12.76 7.51 23.19
C TRP A 11 12.52 8.14 21.82
N SER A 12 13.35 7.79 20.84
CA SER A 12 13.18 8.24 19.45
C SER A 12 11.86 7.75 18.84
N ALA A 13 11.50 6.49 19.10
CA ALA A 13 10.21 5.94 18.66
C ALA A 13 9.03 6.65 19.33
N SER A 14 9.10 6.90 20.64
CA SER A 14 8.09 7.64 21.39
C SER A 14 7.85 9.03 20.81
N ARG A 15 8.91 9.78 20.51
CA ARG A 15 8.79 11.10 19.88
C ARG A 15 8.15 11.05 18.51
N ARG A 16 8.46 10.03 17.71
CA ARG A 16 7.85 9.86 16.39
C ARG A 16 6.36 9.52 16.47
N LEU A 17 5.92 8.91 17.56
CA LEU A 17 4.52 8.53 17.78
C LEU A 17 3.72 9.61 18.53
N GLU A 18 4.32 10.71 18.93
CA GLU A 18 3.68 11.76 19.75
C GLU A 18 2.38 12.32 19.14
N ASN A 19 2.34 12.42 17.80
CA ASN A 19 1.16 12.89 17.05
C ASN A 19 0.44 11.76 16.30
N VAL A 20 0.65 10.50 16.70
CA VAL A 20 0.07 9.33 16.03
C VAL A 20 -1.08 8.79 16.88
N VAL A 21 -2.24 8.59 16.25
CA VAL A 21 -3.38 7.90 16.85
C VAL A 21 -3.34 6.43 16.41
N ILE A 22 -3.24 5.52 17.38
CA ILE A 22 -3.28 4.08 17.14
C ILE A 22 -4.68 3.59 17.46
N GLU A 23 -5.33 3.00 16.47
CA GLU A 23 -6.71 2.49 16.60
C GLU A 23 -6.77 1.03 16.17
N CYS A 24 -7.60 0.23 16.85
CA CYS A 24 -7.90 -1.16 16.48
C CYS A 24 -9.40 -1.26 16.19
N GLN A 25 -9.78 -1.09 14.92
CA GLN A 25 -11.17 -1.13 14.48
C GLN A 25 -11.29 -1.59 13.02
N ASP A 26 -12.53 -1.77 12.54
CA ASP A 26 -12.81 -2.09 11.14
C ASP A 26 -12.26 -0.99 10.21
N ALA A 27 -11.38 -1.39 9.28
CA ALA A 27 -10.69 -0.46 8.38
C ALA A 27 -11.67 0.35 7.52
N ILE A 28 -12.82 -0.23 7.13
CA ILE A 28 -13.83 0.46 6.32
C ILE A 28 -14.46 1.62 7.08
N GLN A 29 -14.71 1.42 8.39
CA GLN A 29 -15.25 2.48 9.24
C GLN A 29 -14.21 3.58 9.45
N LEU A 30 -12.95 3.18 9.67
CA LEU A 30 -11.84 4.14 9.85
C LEU A 30 -11.63 4.98 8.59
N ILE A 31 -11.56 4.36 7.41
CA ILE A 31 -11.41 5.06 6.14
C ILE A 31 -12.52 6.10 5.96
N ARG A 32 -13.78 5.70 6.14
CA ARG A 32 -14.93 6.63 6.01
C ARG A 32 -14.87 7.81 6.97
N LYS A 33 -14.35 7.58 8.18
CA LYS A 33 -14.25 8.62 9.23
C LYS A 33 -13.08 9.58 8.99
N ARG A 34 -11.99 9.11 8.36
CA ARG A 34 -10.73 9.84 8.23
C ARG A 34 -10.47 10.38 6.82
N ASP A 35 -11.24 9.92 5.83
CA ASP A 35 -11.14 10.40 4.45
C ASP A 35 -11.47 11.88 4.34
N LYS A 36 -10.62 12.62 3.63
CA LYS A 36 -10.78 14.04 3.36
C LYS A 36 -9.90 14.47 2.17
N PRO A 37 -10.28 15.55 1.46
CA PRO A 37 -9.43 16.13 0.42
C PRO A 37 -8.03 16.46 0.94
N GLY A 38 -7.00 16.12 0.16
CA GLY A 38 -5.59 16.32 0.55
C GLY A 38 -5.05 15.34 1.58
N GLY A 39 -5.90 14.43 2.11
CA GLY A 39 -5.45 13.32 2.95
C GLY A 39 -4.77 12.23 2.13
N VAL A 40 -4.01 11.37 2.81
CA VAL A 40 -3.42 10.16 2.22
C VAL A 40 -3.86 8.94 3.03
N ILE A 41 -4.40 7.94 2.33
CA ILE A 41 -4.82 6.67 2.89
C ILE A 41 -3.91 5.59 2.30
N TYR A 42 -3.06 4.96 3.14
CA TYR A 42 -2.27 3.80 2.76
C TYR A 42 -2.91 2.54 3.35
N CYS A 43 -3.22 1.56 2.49
CA CYS A 43 -3.78 0.28 2.87
C CYS A 43 -2.82 -0.86 2.53
N ASP A 44 -2.53 -1.71 3.51
CA ASP A 44 -1.77 -2.96 3.35
C ASP A 44 -2.61 -4.14 3.87
N PRO A 45 -3.66 -4.54 3.14
CA PRO A 45 -4.56 -5.60 3.57
C PRO A 45 -3.88 -6.98 3.44
N PRO A 46 -4.44 -8.03 4.07
CA PRO A 46 -3.99 -9.39 3.85
C PRO A 46 -3.95 -9.71 2.36
N TYR A 47 -2.83 -10.26 1.88
CA TYR A 47 -2.63 -10.55 0.47
C TYR A 47 -3.56 -11.65 -0.02
N PHE A 48 -4.06 -11.48 -1.24
CA PHE A 48 -4.98 -12.44 -1.84
C PHE A 48 -4.36 -13.84 -1.97
N LYS A 49 -5.05 -14.87 -1.49
CA LYS A 49 -4.60 -16.27 -1.36
C LYS A 49 -3.42 -16.49 -0.42
N ALA A 50 -3.04 -15.50 0.37
CA ALA A 50 -2.06 -15.62 1.44
C ALA A 50 -2.69 -15.52 2.84
N GLU A 51 -4.03 -15.59 2.93
CA GLU A 51 -4.81 -15.38 4.17
C GLU A 51 -4.43 -16.38 5.26
N ARG A 52 -3.93 -17.57 4.91
CA ARG A 52 -3.44 -18.58 5.88
C ARG A 52 -2.24 -18.10 6.71
N SER A 53 -1.54 -17.07 6.24
CA SER A 53 -0.40 -16.45 6.94
C SER A 53 -0.84 -15.39 7.96
N TYR A 54 -2.13 -15.07 8.01
CA TYR A 54 -2.70 -14.06 8.89
C TYR A 54 -3.65 -14.70 9.91
N ALA A 55 -3.70 -14.12 11.11
CA ALA A 55 -4.62 -14.56 12.15
C ALA A 55 -6.11 -14.23 11.85
N VAL A 56 -6.34 -13.43 10.83
CA VAL A 56 -7.67 -12.94 10.43
C VAL A 56 -8.02 -13.46 9.04
N VAL A 57 -9.23 -14.00 8.89
CA VAL A 57 -9.77 -14.41 7.59
C VAL A 57 -10.18 -13.16 6.82
N PHE A 58 -9.56 -12.93 5.65
CA PHE A 58 -9.90 -11.85 4.74
C PHE A 58 -10.43 -12.44 3.44
N THR A 59 -11.75 -12.36 3.24
CA THR A 59 -12.44 -13.04 2.16
C THR A 59 -12.50 -12.24 0.87
N TYR A 60 -12.94 -12.86 -0.24
CA TYR A 60 -13.26 -12.14 -1.49
C TYR A 60 -14.23 -10.97 -1.28
N LYS A 61 -15.19 -11.13 -0.35
CA LYS A 61 -16.14 -10.08 0.00
C LYS A 61 -15.45 -8.90 0.68
N ASP A 62 -14.43 -9.16 1.50
CA ASP A 62 -13.69 -8.12 2.21
C ASP A 62 -12.80 -7.33 1.27
N HIS A 63 -12.11 -8.00 0.33
CA HIS A 63 -11.39 -7.32 -0.75
C HIS A 63 -12.32 -6.40 -1.56
N SER A 64 -13.51 -6.88 -1.94
CA SER A 64 -14.48 -6.10 -2.69
C SER A 64 -15.10 -4.96 -1.86
N ARG A 65 -15.29 -5.15 -0.54
CA ARG A 65 -15.73 -4.08 0.37
C ARG A 65 -14.70 -2.96 0.46
N LEU A 66 -13.43 -3.34 0.62
CA LEU A 66 -12.32 -2.38 0.67
C LEU A 66 -12.25 -1.57 -0.62
N HIS A 67 -12.20 -2.24 -1.79
CA HIS A 67 -12.20 -1.55 -3.08
C HIS A 67 -13.36 -0.53 -3.21
N ARG A 68 -14.61 -0.94 -2.88
CA ARG A 68 -15.79 -0.05 -2.97
C ARG A 68 -15.70 1.20 -2.10
N VAL A 69 -15.03 1.11 -0.96
CA VAL A 69 -14.83 2.28 -0.09
C VAL A 69 -13.73 3.16 -0.64
N LEU A 70 -12.58 2.59 -1.03
CA LEU A 70 -11.44 3.32 -1.57
C LEU A 70 -11.78 4.08 -2.85
N ARG A 71 -12.63 3.50 -3.71
CA ARG A 71 -13.13 4.15 -4.92
C ARG A 71 -13.91 5.46 -4.67
N LYS A 72 -14.44 5.62 -3.45
CA LYS A 72 -15.24 6.81 -3.07
C LYS A 72 -14.44 7.83 -2.28
N CYS A 73 -13.18 7.55 -2.00
CA CYS A 73 -12.34 8.45 -1.23
C CYS A 73 -12.03 9.74 -2.01
N GLU A 74 -12.11 10.86 -1.31
CA GLU A 74 -11.73 12.18 -1.80
C GLU A 74 -10.23 12.44 -1.64
N GLY A 75 -9.59 11.75 -0.68
CA GLY A 75 -8.15 11.78 -0.46
C GLY A 75 -7.39 10.86 -1.42
N ASN A 76 -6.07 10.99 -1.39
CA ASN A 76 -5.18 10.15 -2.17
C ASN A 76 -5.10 8.74 -1.55
N VAL A 77 -5.36 7.72 -2.34
CA VAL A 77 -5.34 6.32 -1.92
C VAL A 77 -4.13 5.62 -2.50
N ILE A 78 -3.45 4.83 -1.67
CA ILE A 78 -2.39 3.91 -2.06
C ILE A 78 -2.70 2.56 -1.41
N VAL A 79 -2.70 1.49 -2.21
CA VAL A 79 -2.93 0.12 -1.72
C VAL A 79 -1.80 -0.78 -2.19
N SER A 80 -1.23 -1.57 -1.28
CA SER A 80 -0.26 -2.63 -1.62
C SER A 80 -0.95 -3.99 -1.70
N TYR A 81 -0.58 -4.79 -2.70
CA TYR A 81 -1.06 -6.15 -2.89
C TYR A 81 -0.02 -7.03 -3.58
N ASN A 82 -0.16 -8.35 -3.41
CA ASN A 82 0.53 -9.29 -4.28
C ASN A 82 -0.02 -9.21 -5.71
N ASP A 83 0.88 -9.35 -6.68
CA ASP A 83 0.49 -9.35 -8.09
C ASP A 83 -0.27 -10.62 -8.45
N CYS A 84 -1.56 -10.49 -8.74
CA CYS A 84 -2.39 -11.58 -9.22
C CYS A 84 -3.54 -11.07 -10.10
N ARG A 85 -4.05 -11.96 -10.97
CA ARG A 85 -5.10 -11.64 -11.93
C ARG A 85 -6.37 -11.08 -11.25
N TYR A 86 -6.74 -11.60 -10.09
CA TYR A 86 -7.94 -11.16 -9.38
C TYR A 86 -7.81 -9.72 -8.90
N ILE A 87 -6.70 -9.35 -8.29
CA ILE A 87 -6.47 -7.98 -7.79
C ILE A 87 -6.37 -7.00 -8.96
N ARG A 88 -5.67 -7.35 -10.05
CA ARG A 88 -5.62 -6.52 -11.27
C ARG A 88 -7.02 -6.29 -11.86
N PHE A 89 -7.90 -7.29 -11.82
CA PHE A 89 -9.28 -7.17 -12.28
C PHE A 89 -10.14 -6.34 -11.31
N LEU A 90 -9.98 -6.56 -9.99
CA LEU A 90 -10.77 -5.85 -8.97
C LEU A 90 -10.51 -4.34 -8.97
N TYR A 91 -9.28 -3.93 -9.28
CA TYR A 91 -8.84 -2.54 -9.27
C TYR A 91 -8.60 -1.98 -10.69
N ASP A 92 -9.35 -2.45 -11.69
CA ASP A 92 -9.24 -1.98 -13.08
C ASP A 92 -9.68 -0.52 -13.29
N ASP A 93 -10.33 0.06 -12.30
CA ASP A 93 -10.71 1.47 -12.22
C ASP A 93 -9.66 2.36 -11.48
N PHE A 94 -8.51 1.78 -11.12
CA PHE A 94 -7.37 2.46 -10.48
C PHE A 94 -6.11 2.40 -11.35
N TYR A 95 -5.14 3.26 -11.08
CA TYR A 95 -3.80 3.11 -11.64
C TYR A 95 -3.08 1.97 -10.93
N ILE A 96 -2.38 1.11 -11.67
CA ILE A 96 -1.66 -0.02 -11.11
C ILE A 96 -0.19 0.05 -11.53
N LEU A 97 0.69 0.12 -10.54
CA LEU A 97 2.12 -0.03 -10.66
C LEU A 97 2.52 -1.44 -10.23
N ALA A 98 3.35 -2.11 -11.03
CA ALA A 98 3.92 -3.41 -10.68
C ALA A 98 5.42 -3.29 -10.41
N PHE A 99 5.91 -4.10 -9.48
CA PHE A 99 7.33 -4.21 -9.19
C PHE A 99 7.67 -5.60 -8.67
N LYS A 100 8.96 -5.92 -8.71
CA LYS A 100 9.49 -7.19 -8.19
C LYS A 100 10.38 -6.92 -7.01
N ARG A 101 10.26 -7.72 -5.96
CA ARG A 101 11.20 -7.70 -4.84
C ARG A 101 11.64 -9.12 -4.48
N ASN A 102 12.80 -9.21 -3.83
CA ASN A 102 13.30 -10.47 -3.30
C ASN A 102 12.38 -10.95 -2.16
N ASN A 103 12.09 -12.25 -2.13
CA ASN A 103 11.34 -12.86 -1.06
C ASN A 103 12.27 -13.19 0.14
N PRO A 104 12.21 -12.45 1.26
CA PRO A 104 13.09 -12.70 2.39
C PRO A 104 12.77 -14.00 3.14
N LEU A 105 11.60 -14.60 2.90
CA LEU A 105 11.14 -15.81 3.60
C LEU A 105 11.50 -17.11 2.87
N LYS A 106 11.91 -17.05 1.60
CA LYS A 106 12.38 -18.22 0.88
C LYS A 106 13.89 -18.34 1.01
N LYS A 107 14.36 -19.53 1.45
CA LYS A 107 15.79 -19.88 1.55
C LYS A 107 16.51 -19.95 0.19
N GLU A 108 15.77 -20.00 -0.91
CA GLU A 108 16.33 -19.98 -2.27
C GLU A 108 16.61 -18.53 -2.67
N SER A 109 17.88 -18.19 -2.76
CA SER A 109 18.36 -16.91 -3.26
C SER A 109 17.85 -16.69 -4.69
N GLY A 110 17.12 -15.58 -4.93
CA GLY A 110 16.67 -15.18 -6.26
C GLY A 110 15.17 -15.37 -6.56
N SER A 111 14.36 -15.86 -5.63
CA SER A 111 12.90 -15.92 -5.79
C SER A 111 12.31 -14.49 -5.77
N LEU A 112 11.93 -13.96 -6.93
CA LEU A 112 11.27 -12.67 -7.05
C LEU A 112 9.78 -12.78 -6.75
N TYR A 113 9.27 -11.81 -5.99
CA TYR A 113 7.85 -11.67 -5.68
C TYR A 113 7.29 -10.49 -6.46
N GLY A 114 6.19 -10.70 -7.18
CA GLY A 114 5.46 -9.62 -7.83
C GLY A 114 4.54 -8.91 -6.84
N GLU A 115 4.64 -7.60 -6.76
CA GLU A 115 3.78 -6.76 -5.94
C GLU A 115 3.17 -5.64 -6.78
N LEU A 116 2.04 -5.13 -6.31
CA LEU A 116 1.32 -4.02 -6.90
C LEU A 116 1.24 -2.86 -5.91
N LEU A 117 1.43 -1.64 -6.42
CA LEU A 117 0.94 -0.42 -5.79
C LEU A 117 -0.21 0.13 -6.64
N ILE A 118 -1.34 0.35 -6.00
CA ILE A 118 -2.60 0.72 -6.65
C ILE A 118 -3.00 2.10 -6.12
N THR A 119 -3.30 3.05 -7.02
CA THR A 119 -3.61 4.44 -6.64
C THR A 119 -4.86 4.94 -7.34
N ASN A 120 -5.65 5.82 -6.67
CA ASN A 120 -6.80 6.48 -7.26
C ASN A 120 -6.43 7.76 -8.04
N TYR A 121 -5.17 8.10 -8.11
CA TYR A 121 -4.62 9.25 -8.82
C TYR A 121 -3.49 8.81 -9.77
N ASP A 122 -3.18 9.66 -10.75
CA ASP A 122 -2.08 9.40 -11.68
C ASP A 122 -0.73 9.45 -10.97
N PRO A 123 0.01 8.34 -10.87
CA PRO A 123 1.29 8.31 -10.17
C PRO A 123 2.46 8.86 -11.00
N ARG A 124 2.31 9.02 -12.32
CA ARG A 124 3.43 9.37 -13.23
C ARG A 124 4.20 10.63 -12.84
N PRO A 125 3.56 11.72 -12.38
CA PRO A 125 4.30 12.91 -11.95
C PRO A 125 5.24 12.67 -10.77
N TYR A 126 5.02 11.62 -9.99
CA TYR A 126 5.78 11.29 -8.78
C TYR A 126 6.86 10.22 -8.99
N LEU A 127 6.83 9.51 -10.12
CA LEU A 127 7.79 8.44 -10.42
C LEU A 127 9.19 8.95 -10.78
N THR A 128 9.30 10.21 -11.22
CA THR A 128 10.57 10.82 -11.65
C THR A 128 11.45 11.29 -10.49
N HIS A 129 10.89 11.41 -9.29
CA HIS A 129 11.58 11.88 -8.09
C HIS A 129 11.72 10.76 -7.06
N GLN A 130 12.46 9.72 -7.40
CA GLN A 130 12.78 8.67 -6.44
C GLN A 130 13.82 9.18 -5.42
N PHE A 131 13.34 9.81 -4.34
CA PHE A 131 14.16 10.05 -3.16
C PHE A 131 14.46 8.73 -2.48
N THR A 132 15.74 8.31 -2.46
CA THR A 132 16.16 7.18 -1.64
C THR A 132 16.10 7.61 -0.18
N LEU A 133 15.16 7.05 0.59
CA LEU A 133 15.02 7.28 2.04
C LEU A 133 16.29 6.92 2.83
N PHE A 134 17.25 6.22 2.21
CA PHE A 134 18.46 5.67 2.84
C PHE A 134 19.77 6.11 2.19
N GLY A 135 19.77 7.24 1.44
CA GLY A 135 20.96 7.78 0.82
C GLY A 135 21.41 7.08 -0.48
N PRO A 136 22.44 7.62 -1.18
CA PRO A 136 22.80 7.21 -2.54
C PRO A 136 23.34 5.79 -2.70
N ASN A 137 23.57 5.04 -1.62
CA ASN A 137 24.18 3.72 -1.61
C ASN A 137 23.26 2.56 -1.19
N SER A 138 21.96 2.79 -0.97
CA SER A 138 21.05 1.67 -0.72
C SER A 138 20.63 1.01 -2.04
N ALA A 139 21.23 -0.12 -2.31
CA ALA A 139 21.32 -0.78 -3.62
C ALA A 139 20.08 -1.55 -4.06
N ALA A 140 18.88 -1.06 -3.85
CA ALA A 140 17.71 -1.65 -4.48
C ALA A 140 16.91 -0.54 -5.15
N LYS A 141 17.29 -0.19 -6.38
CA LYS A 141 16.44 0.60 -7.28
C LYS A 141 15.18 -0.21 -7.54
N LEU A 142 14.11 0.14 -6.83
CA LEU A 142 12.80 -0.47 -7.07
C LEU A 142 12.31 0.02 -8.42
N GLU A 143 12.31 -0.84 -9.43
CA GLU A 143 11.77 -0.51 -10.76
C GLU A 143 10.25 -0.66 -10.70
N LEU A 144 9.56 0.48 -10.59
CA LEU A 144 8.11 0.57 -10.64
C LEU A 144 7.69 0.73 -12.11
N GLU A 145 6.90 -0.20 -12.61
CA GLU A 145 6.32 -0.16 -13.94
C GLU A 145 4.82 0.14 -13.86
N LEU A 146 4.36 1.19 -14.56
CA LEU A 146 2.93 1.47 -14.69
C LEU A 146 2.32 0.49 -15.69
N VAL A 147 1.59 -0.51 -15.16
CA VAL A 147 1.03 -1.62 -15.95
C VAL A 147 -0.46 -1.44 -16.30
N HIS A 148 -1.14 -0.49 -15.66
CA HIS A 148 -2.54 -0.20 -15.94
C HIS A 148 -2.87 1.26 -15.71
N ILE A 149 -3.64 1.84 -16.63
CA ILE A 149 -4.25 3.16 -16.55
C ILE A 149 -5.77 2.98 -16.62
N PRO A 150 -6.54 3.48 -15.65
CA PRO A 150 -7.98 3.31 -15.66
C PRO A 150 -8.59 3.97 -16.89
N LYS A 151 -9.57 3.33 -17.49
CA LYS A 151 -10.37 3.94 -18.55
C LYS A 151 -11.11 5.12 -17.92
N GLN A 152 -10.85 6.34 -18.43
CA GLN A 152 -11.60 7.52 -18.01
C GLN A 152 -13.10 7.22 -18.17
N THR A 153 -13.78 7.09 -17.04
CA THR A 153 -15.24 7.11 -17.05
C THR A 153 -15.59 8.53 -17.49
N LYS A 154 -16.20 8.68 -18.68
CA LYS A 154 -16.74 9.96 -19.12
C LYS A 154 -17.53 10.53 -17.96
N GLU A 155 -17.10 11.69 -17.46
CA GLU A 155 -17.87 12.47 -16.49
C GLU A 155 -19.29 12.56 -17.05
N LYS A 156 -20.24 12.14 -16.22
CA LYS A 156 -21.64 12.46 -16.48
C LYS A 156 -21.75 13.97 -16.29
N SER A 157 -21.64 14.69 -17.39
CA SER A 157 -22.13 16.06 -17.46
C SER A 157 -23.63 16.03 -17.13
N LEU A 158 -23.96 16.58 -15.99
CA LEU A 158 -25.29 17.08 -15.65
C LEU A 158 -25.28 18.58 -15.77
#